data_2bb21da2502fa2eec8853eb9add537be
#
_entry.id   2bb21da2502fa2eec8853eb9add537be
#
_cell.length_a   1.000
_cell.length_b   1.000
_cell.length_c   1.000
_cell.angle_alpha   90.00
_cell.angle_beta   90.00
_cell.angle_gamma   90.00
#
_symmetry.space_group_name_H-M   'P 1'
#
loop_
_entity.id
_entity.type
_entity.pdbx_description
1 polymer ?
#
loop_
_entity_poly.entity_id
_entity_poly.type
_entity_poly.pdbx_seq_one_letter_code
_entity_poly.pdbx_strand_id
1 'polypeptide(L)'
;MTTSEIATVHAWHDALNEQDFDTLARVSSDDIEFGDASGAGQGHEAFQKWASALAVTAADPGRLYVRDGVVVAEEQDGAAVAFRVVRDHVTSVFRHPDLAAALAATDLSEKDLAG
;
A
#
# COMPACT_ATOMS: atom_id res chain seq x y z
N MET A 1 17.51 -1.62 -4.85
CA MET A 1 16.58 -0.53 -5.07
C MET A 1 15.16 -1.00 -4.95
N THR A 2 14.67 -1.81 -5.89
CA THR A 2 13.29 -2.32 -5.80
C THR A 2 13.06 -3.20 -4.58
N THR A 3 14.11 -3.89 -4.07
CA THR A 3 14.03 -4.75 -2.90
C THR A 3 13.62 -4.00 -1.64
N SER A 4 14.13 -2.77 -1.46
CA SER A 4 13.80 -1.94 -0.30
C SER A 4 12.31 -1.55 -0.31
N GLU A 5 11.79 -1.19 -1.46
CA GLU A 5 10.39 -0.82 -1.61
C GLU A 5 9.47 -2.01 -1.35
N ILE A 6 9.83 -3.18 -1.89
CA ILE A 6 9.08 -4.41 -1.66
C ILE A 6 9.10 -4.79 -0.18
N ALA A 7 10.27 -4.72 0.46
CA ALA A 7 10.39 -5.02 1.88
C ALA A 7 9.53 -4.08 2.74
N THR A 8 9.49 -2.80 2.41
CA THR A 8 8.67 -1.83 3.11
C THR A 8 7.18 -2.16 2.97
N VAL A 9 6.73 -2.51 1.76
CA VAL A 9 5.33 -2.88 1.54
C VAL A 9 4.97 -4.17 2.27
N HIS A 10 5.86 -5.16 2.30
CA HIS A 10 5.63 -6.39 3.07
C HIS A 10 5.54 -6.10 4.57
N ALA A 11 6.43 -5.26 5.10
CA ALA A 11 6.38 -4.87 6.50
C ALA A 11 5.07 -4.14 6.83
N TRP A 12 4.62 -3.29 5.93
CA TRP A 12 3.35 -2.57 6.06
C TRP A 12 2.17 -3.55 6.12
N HIS A 13 2.12 -4.52 5.20
CA HIS A 13 1.06 -5.54 5.18
C HIS A 13 1.09 -6.42 6.43
N ASP A 14 2.28 -6.85 6.85
CA ASP A 14 2.42 -7.68 8.05
C ASP A 14 1.92 -6.95 9.29
N ALA A 15 2.30 -5.68 9.43
CA ALA A 15 1.85 -4.87 10.56
C ALA A 15 0.33 -4.68 10.54
N LEU A 16 -0.24 -4.47 9.34
CA LEU A 16 -1.69 -4.31 9.19
C LEU A 16 -2.42 -5.60 9.58
N ASN A 17 -1.94 -6.75 9.09
CA ASN A 17 -2.57 -8.04 9.36
C ASN A 17 -2.48 -8.43 10.84
N GLU A 18 -1.41 -8.04 11.50
CA GLU A 18 -1.21 -8.30 12.93
C GLU A 18 -1.86 -7.23 13.81
N GLN A 19 -2.42 -6.20 13.22
CA GLN A 19 -2.97 -5.03 13.92
C GLN A 19 -1.93 -4.36 14.82
N ASP A 20 -0.67 -4.39 14.35
CA ASP A 20 0.45 -3.76 15.03
C ASP A 20 0.57 -2.31 14.54
N PHE A 21 -0.28 -1.44 15.08
CA PHE A 21 -0.38 -0.07 14.62
C PHE A 21 0.85 0.78 14.96
N ASP A 22 1.63 0.39 15.97
CA ASP A 22 2.90 1.06 16.28
C ASP A 22 3.91 0.85 15.17
N THR A 23 4.06 -0.39 14.69
CA THR A 23 4.95 -0.70 13.57
C THR A 23 4.42 -0.07 12.28
N LEU A 24 3.11 -0.15 12.06
CA LEU A 24 2.49 0.44 10.89
C LEU A 24 2.77 1.94 10.82
N ALA A 25 2.67 2.64 11.94
CA ALA A 25 2.98 4.06 12.01
C ALA A 25 4.46 4.34 11.72
N ARG A 26 5.36 3.47 12.19
CA ARG A 26 6.79 3.64 11.95
C ARG A 26 7.19 3.49 10.49
N VAL A 27 6.50 2.63 9.74
CA VAL A 27 6.80 2.44 8.32
C VAL A 27 5.96 3.36 7.43
N SER A 28 5.18 4.24 8.01
CA SER A 28 4.37 5.23 7.30
C SER A 28 4.88 6.64 7.61
N SER A 29 4.84 7.53 6.63
CA SER A 29 5.27 8.91 6.86
C SER A 29 4.27 9.64 7.75
N ASP A 30 4.72 10.73 8.40
CA ASP A 30 3.88 11.52 9.30
C ASP A 30 2.68 12.13 8.58
N ASP A 31 2.84 12.44 7.30
CA ASP A 31 1.81 13.06 6.47
C ASP A 31 1.24 12.08 5.44
N ILE A 32 1.27 10.78 5.74
CA ILE A 32 0.79 9.75 4.82
C ILE A 32 -0.59 10.09 4.26
N GLU A 33 -0.71 9.99 2.94
CA GLU A 33 -1.97 10.15 2.24
C GLU A 33 -2.56 8.76 1.96
N PHE A 34 -3.86 8.63 2.07
CA PHE A 34 -4.52 7.36 1.82
C PHE A 34 -5.91 7.58 1.27
N GLY A 35 -6.47 6.54 0.66
CA GLY A 35 -7.83 6.64 0.14
C GLY A 35 -8.31 5.36 -0.50
N ASP A 36 -9.61 5.31 -0.73
CA ASP A 36 -10.30 4.26 -1.44
C ASP A 36 -11.54 4.84 -2.13
N ALA A 37 -12.46 3.97 -2.60
CA ALA A 37 -13.66 4.42 -3.29
C ALA A 37 -14.61 5.22 -2.39
N SER A 38 -14.50 5.08 -1.06
CA SER A 38 -15.37 5.78 -0.13
C SER A 38 -14.81 7.11 0.37
N GLY A 39 -13.53 7.41 0.10
CA GLY A 39 -12.95 8.68 0.49
C GLY A 39 -11.44 8.63 0.66
N ALA A 40 -10.88 9.76 1.02
CA ALA A 40 -9.45 9.93 1.20
C ALA A 40 -9.17 10.76 2.44
N GLY A 41 -7.94 10.65 2.96
CA GLY A 41 -7.51 11.41 4.13
C GLY A 41 -6.01 11.53 4.18
N GLN A 42 -5.50 12.15 5.23
CA GLN A 42 -4.09 12.41 5.42
C GLN A 42 -3.76 12.46 6.91
N GLY A 43 -2.55 12.02 7.25
CA GLY A 43 -2.02 12.06 8.61
C GLY A 43 -2.28 10.79 9.40
N HIS A 44 -1.49 10.58 10.46
CA HIS A 44 -1.50 9.32 11.23
C HIS A 44 -2.83 9.04 11.92
N GLU A 45 -3.46 10.04 12.50
CA GLU A 45 -4.71 9.82 13.23
C GLU A 45 -5.82 9.30 12.31
N ALA A 46 -6.03 9.96 11.18
CA ALA A 46 -7.01 9.53 10.20
C ALA A 46 -6.59 8.19 9.56
N PHE A 47 -5.28 8.02 9.34
CA PHE A 47 -4.74 6.79 8.77
C PHE A 47 -5.03 5.59 9.66
N GLN A 48 -4.86 5.70 10.98
CA GLN A 48 -5.13 4.60 11.90
C GLN A 48 -6.59 4.15 11.84
N LYS A 49 -7.52 5.08 11.74
CA LYS A 49 -8.94 4.75 11.62
C LYS A 49 -9.22 3.99 10.33
N TRP A 50 -8.64 4.46 9.24
CA TRP A 50 -8.79 3.82 7.93
C TRP A 50 -8.15 2.42 7.93
N ALA A 51 -6.94 2.30 8.48
CA ALA A 51 -6.22 1.03 8.56
C ALA A 51 -6.94 0.01 9.43
N SER A 52 -7.56 0.46 10.53
CA SER A 52 -8.34 -0.44 11.39
C SER A 52 -9.50 -1.07 10.64
N ALA A 53 -10.13 -0.32 9.75
CA ALA A 53 -11.20 -0.87 8.91
C ALA A 53 -10.64 -1.83 7.86
N LEU A 54 -9.47 -1.54 7.30
CA LEU A 54 -8.82 -2.42 6.31
C LEU A 54 -8.33 -3.73 6.92
N ALA A 55 -7.90 -3.71 8.18
CA ALA A 55 -7.34 -4.89 8.82
C ALA A 55 -8.31 -6.09 8.80
N VAL A 56 -9.60 -5.82 8.71
CA VAL A 56 -10.62 -6.86 8.63
C VAL A 56 -10.58 -7.59 7.30
N THR A 57 -10.17 -6.91 6.23
CA THR A 57 -10.19 -7.46 4.89
C THR A 57 -8.80 -7.64 4.28
N ALA A 58 -7.76 -7.18 4.97
CA ALA A 58 -6.40 -7.27 4.47
C ALA A 58 -5.94 -8.73 4.45
N ALA A 59 -5.19 -9.06 3.40
CA ALA A 59 -4.60 -10.38 3.23
C ALA A 59 -3.19 -10.19 2.69
N ASP A 60 -2.43 -11.26 2.63
CA ASP A 60 -1.10 -11.20 2.03
C ASP A 60 -1.23 -10.72 0.58
N PRO A 61 -0.36 -9.81 0.14
CA PRO A 61 -0.41 -9.35 -1.24
C PRO A 61 -0.06 -10.48 -2.21
N GLY A 62 -0.69 -10.46 -3.37
CA GLY A 62 -0.34 -11.36 -4.45
C GLY A 62 0.86 -10.84 -5.23
N ARG A 63 0.63 -10.47 -6.50
CA ARG A 63 1.70 -9.93 -7.32
C ARG A 63 2.01 -8.50 -6.94
N LEU A 64 3.29 -8.15 -7.03
CA LEU A 64 3.78 -6.80 -6.80
C LEU A 64 4.37 -6.23 -8.08
N TYR A 65 4.04 -4.99 -8.38
CA TYR A 65 4.58 -4.25 -9.51
C TYR A 65 5.34 -3.06 -8.95
N VAL A 66 6.58 -2.86 -9.35
CA VAL A 66 7.47 -1.86 -8.74
C VAL A 66 8.19 -1.05 -9.81
N ARG A 67 8.18 0.27 -9.67
CA ARG A 67 9.01 1.18 -10.46
C ARG A 67 9.09 2.54 -9.77
N ASP A 68 10.32 3.06 -9.64
CA ASP A 68 10.57 4.44 -9.17
C ASP A 68 9.87 4.80 -7.86
N GLY A 69 9.91 3.88 -6.90
CA GLY A 69 9.31 4.12 -5.59
C GLY A 69 7.82 3.89 -5.52
N VAL A 70 7.20 3.46 -6.61
CA VAL A 70 5.78 3.13 -6.64
C VAL A 70 5.61 1.63 -6.65
N VAL A 71 4.76 1.11 -5.77
CA VAL A 71 4.47 -0.33 -5.68
C VAL A 71 2.96 -0.52 -5.80
N VAL A 72 2.53 -1.42 -6.68
CA VAL A 72 1.13 -1.83 -6.75
C VAL A 72 1.06 -3.27 -6.28
N ALA A 73 0.24 -3.53 -5.26
CA ALA A 73 0.04 -4.85 -4.70
C ALA A 73 -1.35 -5.36 -5.07
N GLU A 74 -1.39 -6.53 -5.70
CA GLU A 74 -2.65 -7.19 -6.02
C GLU A 74 -3.20 -7.89 -4.77
N GLU A 75 -4.44 -7.61 -4.42
CA GLU A 75 -5.09 -8.21 -3.26
C GLU A 75 -5.87 -9.46 -3.64
N GLN A 76 -6.15 -10.34 -2.68
CA GLN A 76 -6.84 -11.60 -2.93
C GLN A 76 -8.28 -11.42 -3.38
N ASP A 77 -8.91 -10.32 -3.00
CA ASP A 77 -10.31 -10.03 -3.37
C ASP A 77 -10.46 -9.40 -4.76
N GLY A 78 -9.35 -9.30 -5.51
CA GLY A 78 -9.35 -8.73 -6.84
C GLY A 78 -9.05 -7.23 -6.87
N ALA A 79 -9.06 -6.57 -5.73
CA ALA A 79 -8.66 -5.17 -5.64
C ALA A 79 -7.14 -5.04 -5.75
N ALA A 80 -6.65 -3.83 -5.86
CA ALA A 80 -5.22 -3.56 -5.85
C ALA A 80 -4.95 -2.28 -5.06
N VAL A 81 -3.78 -2.23 -4.42
CA VAL A 81 -3.39 -1.08 -3.61
C VAL A 81 -2.11 -0.49 -4.17
N ALA A 82 -2.10 0.81 -4.39
CA ALA A 82 -0.94 1.53 -4.88
C ALA A 82 -0.25 2.24 -3.72
N PHE A 83 1.05 1.98 -3.59
CA PHE A 83 1.89 2.58 -2.55
C PHE A 83 2.94 3.48 -3.18
N ARG A 84 3.25 4.58 -2.51
CA ARG A 84 4.47 5.32 -2.81
C ARG A 84 5.40 5.15 -1.62
N VAL A 85 6.63 4.71 -1.89
CA VAL A 85 7.64 4.46 -0.86
C VAL A 85 8.80 5.42 -1.06
N VAL A 86 9.14 6.15 -0.01
CA VAL A 86 10.28 7.08 -0.01
C VAL A 86 11.09 6.82 1.25
N ARG A 87 12.37 6.49 1.08
CA ARG A 87 13.29 6.24 2.20
C ARG A 87 12.74 5.24 3.21
N ASP A 88 12.22 4.12 2.70
CA ASP A 88 11.68 3.03 3.51
C ASP A 88 10.44 3.40 4.32
N HIS A 89 9.73 4.45 3.90
CA HIS A 89 8.45 4.83 4.49
C HIS A 89 7.39 4.90 3.40
N VAL A 90 6.20 4.43 3.72
CA VAL A 90 5.04 4.57 2.84
C VAL A 90 4.50 5.98 2.99
N THR A 91 4.50 6.74 1.90
CA THR A 91 4.02 8.12 1.90
C THR A 91 2.62 8.25 1.34
N SER A 92 2.16 7.26 0.55
CA SER A 92 0.77 7.22 0.11
C SER A 92 0.30 5.79 -0.10
N VAL A 93 -0.99 5.57 0.16
CA VAL A 93 -1.66 4.28 0.00
C VAL A 93 -3.04 4.53 -0.58
N PHE A 94 -3.28 4.06 -1.80
CA PHE A 94 -4.60 4.22 -2.44
C PHE A 94 -5.10 2.89 -2.94
N ARG A 95 -6.31 2.53 -2.52
CA ARG A 95 -6.95 1.28 -2.92
C ARG A 95 -7.78 1.51 -4.18
N HIS A 96 -7.60 0.64 -5.16
CA HIS A 96 -8.32 0.67 -6.43
C HIS A 96 -9.21 -0.56 -6.57
N PRO A 97 -10.29 -0.48 -7.34
CA PRO A 97 -11.24 -1.60 -7.45
C PRO A 97 -10.65 -2.84 -8.12
N ASP A 98 -9.64 -2.67 -8.98
CA ASP A 98 -8.98 -3.79 -9.63
C ASP A 98 -7.55 -3.42 -10.01
N LEU A 99 -6.79 -4.44 -10.45
CA LEU A 99 -5.40 -4.26 -10.81
C LEU A 99 -5.22 -3.32 -12.01
N ALA A 100 -6.08 -3.42 -13.00
CA ALA A 100 -5.97 -2.57 -14.20
C ALA A 100 -6.10 -1.09 -13.84
N ALA A 101 -7.05 -0.74 -12.95
CA ALA A 101 -7.22 0.63 -12.49
C ALA A 101 -5.99 1.13 -11.73
N ALA A 102 -5.41 0.30 -10.86
CA ALA A 102 -4.23 0.66 -10.09
C ALA A 102 -3.01 0.88 -11.00
N LEU A 103 -2.81 -0.02 -11.96
CA LEU A 103 -1.70 0.13 -12.92
C LEU A 103 -1.85 1.37 -13.77
N ALA A 104 -3.06 1.66 -14.24
CA ALA A 104 -3.32 2.85 -15.04
C ALA A 104 -3.07 4.13 -14.23
N ALA A 105 -3.48 4.17 -12.96
CA ALA A 105 -3.30 5.33 -12.10
C ALA A 105 -1.84 5.59 -11.78
N THR A 106 -1.00 4.55 -11.75
CA THR A 106 0.42 4.66 -11.39
C THR A 106 1.34 4.64 -12.61
N ASP A 107 0.81 4.45 -13.80
CA ASP A 107 1.57 4.30 -15.05
C ASP A 107 2.53 3.10 -15.01
N LEU A 108 2.17 2.07 -14.27
CA LEU A 108 2.90 0.81 -14.25
C LEU A 108 2.29 -0.18 -15.25
N SER A 109 3.04 -1.21 -15.59
CA SER A 109 2.62 -2.23 -16.55
C SER A 109 3.15 -3.60 -16.13
N GLU A 110 2.84 -4.62 -16.90
CA GLU A 110 3.33 -5.97 -16.64
C GLU A 110 4.86 -6.06 -16.63
N LYS A 111 5.53 -5.14 -17.29
CA LYS A 111 7.01 -5.06 -17.29
C LYS A 111 7.56 -4.77 -15.90
N ASP A 112 6.76 -4.16 -15.03
CA ASP A 112 7.17 -3.77 -13.70
C ASP A 112 6.88 -4.85 -12.66
N LEU A 113 6.37 -5.99 -13.08
CA LEU A 113 6.10 -7.12 -12.20
C LEU A 113 7.38 -7.57 -11.50
N ALA A 114 7.35 -7.60 -10.17
CA ALA A 114 8.47 -8.05 -9.36
C ALA A 114 8.41 -9.56 -9.19
N GLY A 115 9.50 -10.20 -9.39
CA GLY A 115 9.60 -11.61 -9.08
C GLY A 115 9.73 -12.58 -10.00
#